data_4d49e69b1057d75e6a88caeea20d32ce
#
_entry.id   4d49e69b1057d75e6a88caeea20d32ce
#
_cell.length_a   1.000
_cell.length_b   1.000
_cell.length_c   1.000
_cell.angle_alpha   90.00
_cell.angle_beta   90.00
_cell.angle_gamma   90.00
#
_symmetry.space_group_name_H-M   'P 1'
#
loop_
_entity.id
_entity.type
_entity.pdbx_description
1 polymer ?
#
loop_
_entity_poly.entity_id
_entity_poly.type
_entity_poly.pdbx_seq_one_letter_code
_entity_poly.pdbx_strand_id
1 'polypeptide(L)'
;MASSWVTITHAAVAMALLLMQFGFPARSKPVSTDPNNCLNLMPELKCCPDRNPKKIVDFKLQPQSSPLRVRRPAHALDTEEAQKYERATALMRALPDNHPWNFVQQANTHCAYCSGSHRQLGLNISFEIHGSWHFFTWHRAYLYFYERILGKLINDTTFALPFWNWDDPSGMSIPPIYRDNSSSLSNPTRYLIGLKFIDLGGCEGNNTVESLPMQRQCNLQVMHRQFIAGFNSSSLFYGSPYRAGDNSFPGGGAIESSPHSSVHRFTSSDMSIVTRAARDPIFFAHHANIDRLWAIWESIPGNGSKVFNDKDFLEASFLFWDENMQLVRIMVRDVIDTRKLGYVYEQVPLPWMNLKTVVEEVGSEDVTVAMGEDDSRKGEVKFPLVLSSQVSVHVGRKVGAKGEKLVVSDIELDGRDHVWFKVYVGRVGGGRVEAGCFIHMERRANERINMATKLQIGITQFIEEIGADGDDWVVVTLVPTVGRNKVTVGGVSIV
;
A
#
# COMPACT_ATOMS: atom_id res chain seq x y z
N MET A 1 20.26 38.17 56.49
CA MET A 1 19.63 38.45 55.16
C MET A 1 20.29 37.69 53.99
N ALA A 2 21.20 36.75 54.20
CA ALA A 2 21.87 36.01 53.13
C ALA A 2 21.27 34.63 52.81
N SER A 3 20.33 34.10 53.60
CA SER A 3 19.75 32.76 53.41
C SER A 3 18.53 32.69 52.49
N SER A 4 17.88 33.83 52.19
CA SER A 4 16.68 33.88 51.32
C SER A 4 16.97 33.83 49.82
N TRP A 5 18.13 34.22 49.37
CA TRP A 5 18.47 34.27 47.94
C TRP A 5 18.91 32.92 47.38
N VAL A 6 19.50 32.07 48.21
CA VAL A 6 19.95 30.73 47.76
C VAL A 6 18.77 29.78 47.55
N THR A 7 17.71 29.90 48.36
CA THR A 7 16.51 29.06 48.20
C THR A 7 15.67 29.39 46.98
N ILE A 8 15.63 30.66 46.54
CA ILE A 8 14.88 31.11 45.37
C ILE A 8 15.57 30.66 44.09
N THR A 9 16.92 30.67 44.03
CA THR A 9 17.68 30.20 42.86
C THR A 9 17.57 28.68 42.66
N HIS A 10 17.56 27.89 43.74
CA HIS A 10 17.38 26.44 43.64
C HIS A 10 15.96 26.03 43.22
N ALA A 11 14.94 26.72 43.65
CA ALA A 11 13.56 26.51 43.23
C ALA A 11 13.33 26.87 41.76
N ALA A 12 13.95 27.96 41.26
CA ALA A 12 13.86 28.38 39.87
C ALA A 12 14.59 27.42 38.95
N VAL A 13 15.77 26.91 39.35
CA VAL A 13 16.52 25.90 38.57
C VAL A 13 15.82 24.55 38.59
N ALA A 14 15.24 24.13 39.71
CA ALA A 14 14.45 22.90 39.81
C ALA A 14 13.18 22.98 38.95
N MET A 15 12.49 24.13 38.91
CA MET A 15 11.32 24.35 38.08
C MET A 15 11.69 24.42 36.57
N ALA A 16 12.84 24.98 36.21
CA ALA A 16 13.36 25.00 34.85
C ALA A 16 13.75 23.60 34.41
N LEU A 17 14.37 22.78 35.27
CA LEU A 17 14.69 21.36 34.99
C LEU A 17 13.44 20.49 34.90
N LEU A 18 12.40 20.75 35.73
CA LEU A 18 11.09 20.08 35.60
C LEU A 18 10.36 20.47 34.31
N LEU A 19 10.44 21.74 33.88
CA LEU A 19 9.86 22.18 32.59
C LEU A 19 10.62 21.62 31.38
N MET A 20 11.91 21.29 31.51
CA MET A 20 12.67 20.59 30.48
C MET A 20 12.36 19.07 30.41
N GLN A 21 11.86 18.48 31.52
CA GLN A 21 11.39 17.07 31.53
C GLN A 21 9.96 16.89 31.04
N PHE A 22 9.12 17.94 31.12
CA PHE A 22 7.86 18.02 30.40
C PHE A 22 8.12 18.70 29.05
N GLY A 23 8.88 18.04 28.17
CA GLY A 23 8.92 18.42 26.77
C GLY A 23 7.47 18.51 26.31
N PHE A 24 6.98 19.71 25.94
CA PHE A 24 5.71 19.83 25.24
C PHE A 24 5.75 18.80 24.12
N PRO A 25 4.73 17.92 23.98
CA PRO A 25 4.72 17.00 22.87
C PRO A 25 4.96 17.82 21.61
N ALA A 26 6.03 17.52 20.89
CA ALA A 26 6.38 18.24 19.67
C ALA A 26 5.10 18.25 18.83
N ARG A 27 4.56 19.47 18.58
CA ARG A 27 3.29 19.60 17.85
C ARG A 27 3.49 18.86 16.53
N SER A 28 2.73 17.80 16.32
CA SER A 28 2.77 17.02 15.09
C SER A 28 2.66 17.94 13.88
N LYS A 29 3.32 17.62 12.80
CA LYS A 29 3.35 18.44 11.58
C LYS A 29 3.13 17.58 10.36
N PRO A 30 2.47 18.13 9.32
CA PRO A 30 2.32 17.44 8.04
C PRO A 30 3.69 17.15 7.42
N VAL A 31 3.84 15.94 6.88
CA VAL A 31 5.04 15.59 6.12
C VAL A 31 5.00 16.27 4.75
N SER A 32 6.14 16.78 4.30
CA SER A 32 6.28 17.43 3.00
C SER A 32 7.60 17.03 2.35
N THR A 33 7.63 16.97 1.02
CA THR A 33 8.84 16.68 0.27
C THR A 33 9.80 17.85 0.28
N ASP A 34 11.08 17.59 0.62
CA ASP A 34 12.12 18.58 0.43
C ASP A 34 12.51 18.68 -1.06
N PRO A 35 12.29 19.82 -1.72
CA PRO A 35 12.59 19.97 -3.14
C PRO A 35 14.09 19.97 -3.45
N ASN A 36 14.93 20.24 -2.47
CA ASN A 36 16.37 20.41 -2.64
C ASN A 36 17.17 19.19 -2.16
N ASN A 37 16.50 18.22 -1.52
CA ASN A 37 17.18 17.10 -0.89
C ASN A 37 16.61 15.77 -1.39
N CYS A 38 17.25 15.26 -2.44
CA CYS A 38 17.02 13.93 -2.99
C CYS A 38 18.37 13.26 -3.19
N LEU A 39 18.56 12.11 -2.56
CA LEU A 39 19.82 11.35 -2.61
C LEU A 39 19.66 10.16 -3.55
N ASN A 40 20.56 10.01 -4.52
CA ASN A 40 20.55 8.85 -5.41
C ASN A 40 21.08 7.61 -4.67
N LEU A 41 20.24 7.03 -3.82
CA LEU A 41 20.56 5.81 -3.06
C LEU A 41 20.68 4.57 -3.96
N MET A 42 20.23 4.68 -5.21
CA MET A 42 20.29 3.65 -6.26
C MET A 42 20.98 4.24 -7.50
N PRO A 43 22.31 4.29 -7.54
CA PRO A 43 23.06 4.96 -8.61
C PRO A 43 22.72 4.46 -10.01
N GLU A 44 22.46 3.16 -10.15
CA GLU A 44 22.09 2.51 -11.42
C GLU A 44 20.69 2.92 -11.95
N LEU A 45 19.80 3.38 -11.07
CA LEU A 45 18.44 3.79 -11.42
C LEU A 45 18.29 5.30 -11.59
N LYS A 46 19.18 6.09 -10.99
CA LYS A 46 19.12 7.56 -10.96
C LYS A 46 17.73 8.08 -10.55
N CYS A 47 17.21 7.56 -9.42
CA CYS A 47 15.85 7.82 -8.97
C CYS A 47 15.54 9.30 -8.75
N CYS A 48 16.52 10.11 -8.34
CA CYS A 48 16.31 11.55 -8.19
C CYS A 48 16.10 12.19 -9.56
N PRO A 49 14.90 12.79 -9.80
CA PRO A 49 14.66 13.50 -11.04
C PRO A 49 15.66 14.65 -11.20
N ASP A 50 16.07 14.90 -12.44
CA ASP A 50 16.93 16.04 -12.77
C ASP A 50 16.13 17.33 -12.50
N ARG A 51 16.34 17.91 -11.33
CA ARG A 51 15.58 19.07 -10.85
C ARG A 51 16.43 20.31 -11.01
N ASN A 52 16.04 21.12 -11.95
CA ASN A 52 16.44 22.53 -11.95
C ASN A 52 15.18 23.42 -11.99
N PRO A 53 14.27 23.28 -11.00
CA PRO A 53 13.06 24.09 -11.00
C PRO A 53 13.42 25.48 -10.53
N LYS A 54 13.27 26.46 -11.41
CA LYS A 54 13.40 27.87 -11.03
C LYS A 54 12.33 28.30 -10.01
N LYS A 55 11.22 27.57 -9.92
CA LYS A 55 10.09 27.89 -9.05
C LYS A 55 9.17 26.67 -8.83
N ILE A 56 8.72 26.48 -7.59
CA ILE A 56 7.63 25.56 -7.25
C ILE A 56 6.32 26.35 -7.24
N VAL A 57 5.29 25.79 -7.85
CA VAL A 57 3.95 26.36 -7.91
C VAL A 57 3.01 25.54 -7.04
N ASP A 58 2.19 26.17 -6.21
CA ASP A 58 1.16 25.45 -5.47
C ASP A 58 0.01 25.04 -6.40
N PHE A 59 -0.44 23.80 -6.23
CA PHE A 59 -1.55 23.24 -7.01
C PHE A 59 -2.81 24.05 -6.81
N LYS A 60 -3.53 24.27 -7.91
CA LYS A 60 -4.84 24.90 -7.89
C LYS A 60 -5.82 24.04 -8.69
N LEU A 61 -6.88 23.60 -8.03
CA LEU A 61 -7.98 22.95 -8.72
C LEU A 61 -8.50 23.89 -9.82
N GLN A 62 -8.54 23.37 -11.05
CA GLN A 62 -9.11 24.13 -12.16
C GLN A 62 -10.64 24.12 -12.05
N PRO A 63 -11.32 25.23 -12.38
CA PRO A 63 -12.77 25.21 -12.53
C PRO A 63 -13.18 24.11 -13.50
N GLN A 64 -14.17 23.32 -13.14
CA GLN A 64 -14.65 22.20 -13.95
C GLN A 64 -15.45 22.75 -15.13
N SER A 65 -14.77 23.04 -16.25
CA SER A 65 -15.36 23.58 -17.50
C SER A 65 -15.61 22.48 -18.53
N SER A 66 -15.19 21.25 -18.30
CA SER A 66 -15.29 20.13 -19.25
C SER A 66 -16.01 18.94 -18.61
N PRO A 67 -16.61 18.03 -19.41
CA PRO A 67 -17.11 16.76 -18.91
C PRO A 67 -16.02 15.99 -18.15
N LEU A 68 -16.45 15.21 -17.15
CA LEU A 68 -15.54 14.33 -16.42
C LEU A 68 -14.92 13.31 -17.38
N ARG A 69 -13.61 13.11 -17.30
CA ARG A 69 -12.95 12.00 -17.98
C ARG A 69 -13.43 10.69 -17.33
N VAL A 70 -13.70 9.67 -18.15
CA VAL A 70 -14.13 8.36 -17.66
C VAL A 70 -13.01 7.37 -17.86
N ARG A 71 -12.41 6.90 -16.76
CA ARG A 71 -11.43 5.83 -16.79
C ARG A 71 -12.16 4.50 -16.99
N ARG A 72 -11.77 3.75 -18.04
CA ARG A 72 -12.41 2.50 -18.46
C ARG A 72 -11.54 1.29 -18.13
N PRO A 73 -12.11 0.08 -18.03
CA PRO A 73 -11.32 -1.13 -17.80
C PRO A 73 -10.43 -1.44 -19.02
N ALA A 74 -9.15 -1.70 -18.79
CA ALA A 74 -8.15 -1.89 -19.84
C ALA A 74 -8.42 -3.08 -20.78
N HIS A 75 -9.17 -4.08 -20.33
CA HIS A 75 -9.57 -5.23 -21.16
C HIS A 75 -10.78 -4.92 -22.07
N ALA A 76 -11.47 -3.82 -21.84
CA ALA A 76 -12.69 -3.43 -22.56
C ALA A 76 -12.52 -2.12 -23.38
N LEU A 77 -11.28 -1.63 -23.54
CA LEU A 77 -11.01 -0.48 -24.40
C LEU A 77 -11.32 -0.86 -25.87
N ASP A 78 -11.89 0.09 -26.59
CA ASP A 78 -11.99 -0.03 -28.02
C ASP A 78 -10.64 0.26 -28.72
N THR A 79 -10.59 0.01 -30.01
CA THR A 79 -9.35 0.16 -30.78
C THR A 79 -8.82 1.59 -30.78
N GLU A 80 -9.69 2.59 -30.84
CA GLU A 80 -9.31 4.01 -30.84
C GLU A 80 -8.70 4.42 -29.50
N GLU A 81 -9.31 4.04 -28.40
CA GLU A 81 -8.82 4.32 -27.06
C GLU A 81 -7.47 3.65 -26.78
N ALA A 82 -7.32 2.38 -27.19
CA ALA A 82 -6.07 1.65 -27.08
C ALA A 82 -4.95 2.33 -27.88
N GLN A 83 -5.21 2.71 -29.14
CA GLN A 83 -4.27 3.42 -29.99
C GLN A 83 -3.89 4.81 -29.47
N LYS A 84 -4.84 5.55 -28.87
CA LYS A 84 -4.55 6.83 -28.22
C LYS A 84 -3.55 6.65 -27.06
N TYR A 85 -3.75 5.63 -26.22
CA TYR A 85 -2.87 5.36 -25.09
C TYR A 85 -1.48 4.90 -25.57
N GLU A 86 -1.40 4.01 -26.57
CA GLU A 86 -0.13 3.61 -27.19
C GLU A 86 0.62 4.82 -27.76
N ARG A 87 -0.07 5.66 -28.55
CA ARG A 87 0.53 6.86 -29.16
C ARG A 87 1.05 7.81 -28.09
N ALA A 88 0.27 8.09 -27.06
CA ALA A 88 0.67 8.98 -25.97
C ALA A 88 1.93 8.47 -25.27
N THR A 89 1.98 7.16 -24.97
CA THR A 89 3.15 6.51 -24.33
C THR A 89 4.36 6.50 -25.28
N ALA A 90 4.17 6.27 -26.59
CA ALA A 90 5.24 6.34 -27.57
C ALA A 90 5.86 7.75 -27.63
N LEU A 91 5.04 8.79 -27.66
CA LEU A 91 5.51 10.18 -27.63
C LEU A 91 6.26 10.50 -26.33
N MET A 92 5.75 10.02 -25.19
CA MET A 92 6.41 10.18 -23.90
C MET A 92 7.79 9.50 -23.86
N ARG A 93 7.93 8.29 -24.42
CA ARG A 93 9.19 7.56 -24.54
C ARG A 93 10.18 8.22 -25.49
N ALA A 94 9.69 8.90 -26.53
CA ALA A 94 10.51 9.58 -27.53
C ALA A 94 11.09 10.93 -27.07
N LEU A 95 10.66 11.46 -25.93
CA LEU A 95 11.22 12.67 -25.34
C LEU A 95 12.68 12.45 -24.92
N PRO A 96 13.51 13.51 -24.87
CA PRO A 96 14.87 13.40 -24.34
C PRO A 96 14.91 12.81 -22.94
N ASP A 97 15.95 12.05 -22.61
CA ASP A 97 16.08 11.33 -21.33
C ASP A 97 15.97 12.22 -20.09
N ASN A 98 16.40 13.49 -20.20
CA ASN A 98 16.30 14.47 -19.13
C ASN A 98 14.99 15.29 -19.14
N HIS A 99 14.11 15.05 -20.11
CA HIS A 99 12.84 15.78 -20.17
C HIS A 99 11.90 15.29 -19.03
N PRO A 100 11.30 16.19 -18.22
CA PRO A 100 10.50 15.78 -17.07
C PRO A 100 9.32 14.85 -17.41
N TRP A 101 8.79 14.93 -18.63
CA TRP A 101 7.72 14.07 -19.12
C TRP A 101 8.22 12.78 -19.77
N ASN A 102 9.53 12.56 -19.94
CA ASN A 102 10.04 11.30 -20.45
C ASN A 102 9.57 10.15 -19.55
N PHE A 103 9.23 9.01 -20.15
CA PHE A 103 8.69 7.84 -19.44
C PHE A 103 9.58 7.38 -18.28
N VAL A 104 10.90 7.38 -18.49
CA VAL A 104 11.86 7.00 -17.44
C VAL A 104 11.87 8.02 -16.30
N GLN A 105 11.74 9.34 -16.61
CA GLN A 105 11.66 10.38 -15.57
C GLN A 105 10.34 10.28 -14.78
N GLN A 106 9.24 9.92 -15.44
CA GLN A 106 8.00 9.63 -14.73
C GLN A 106 8.16 8.41 -13.81
N ALA A 107 8.78 7.33 -14.27
CA ALA A 107 9.10 6.17 -13.43
C ALA A 107 10.06 6.50 -12.28
N ASN A 108 11.05 7.37 -12.51
CA ASN A 108 11.98 7.85 -11.49
C ASN A 108 11.26 8.64 -10.38
N THR A 109 10.14 9.31 -10.68
CA THR A 109 9.32 9.97 -9.65
C THR A 109 8.84 8.95 -8.62
N HIS A 110 8.30 7.80 -9.04
CA HIS A 110 7.94 6.72 -8.11
C HIS A 110 9.17 6.19 -7.36
N CYS A 111 10.24 5.86 -8.09
CA CYS A 111 11.49 5.39 -7.48
C CYS A 111 12.00 6.32 -6.37
N ALA A 112 11.99 7.64 -6.58
CA ALA A 112 12.50 8.59 -5.61
C ALA A 112 11.69 8.60 -4.30
N TYR A 113 10.38 8.37 -4.37
CA TYR A 113 9.50 8.32 -3.19
C TYR A 113 9.46 6.95 -2.50
N CYS A 114 9.86 5.86 -3.17
CA CYS A 114 9.83 4.51 -2.60
C CYS A 114 11.21 3.87 -2.40
N SER A 115 12.29 4.62 -2.61
CA SER A 115 13.66 4.19 -2.27
C SER A 115 14.22 4.87 -1.03
N GLY A 116 13.45 5.77 -0.40
CA GLY A 116 13.95 6.66 0.63
C GLY A 116 14.90 7.75 0.10
N SER A 117 14.95 7.96 -1.25
CA SER A 117 15.80 8.99 -1.86
C SER A 117 15.34 10.40 -1.52
N HIS A 118 14.04 10.67 -1.52
CA HIS A 118 13.50 11.92 -1.03
C HIS A 118 13.67 12.06 0.48
N ARG A 119 13.84 13.31 0.93
CA ARG A 119 13.87 13.68 2.34
C ARG A 119 12.62 14.48 2.71
N GLN A 120 12.26 14.41 3.98
CA GLN A 120 11.25 15.26 4.57
C GLN A 120 11.76 16.70 4.64
N LEU A 121 10.90 17.67 4.35
CA LEU A 121 11.26 19.09 4.29
C LEU A 121 11.93 19.58 5.57
N GLY A 122 13.17 20.05 5.42
CA GLY A 122 13.99 20.56 6.51
C GLY A 122 14.53 19.49 7.46
N LEU A 123 14.38 18.20 7.14
CA LEU A 123 14.85 17.07 7.95
C LEU A 123 15.71 16.12 7.12
N ASN A 124 16.73 15.53 7.75
CA ASN A 124 17.53 14.47 7.10
C ASN A 124 16.91 13.08 7.35
N ILE A 125 15.58 12.98 7.22
CA ILE A 125 14.79 11.75 7.38
C ILE A 125 14.23 11.39 6.01
N SER A 126 14.29 10.12 5.63
CA SER A 126 13.72 9.61 4.39
C SER A 126 12.22 9.88 4.32
N PHE A 127 11.74 10.26 3.13
CA PHE A 127 10.32 10.34 2.84
C PHE A 127 9.91 9.17 1.97
N GLU A 128 9.06 8.33 2.51
CA GLU A 128 8.54 7.13 1.87
C GLU A 128 7.00 7.18 1.86
N ILE A 129 6.39 6.75 0.78
CA ILE A 129 4.92 6.82 0.62
C ILE A 129 4.23 5.49 0.88
N HIS A 130 4.97 4.38 0.84
CA HIS A 130 4.47 3.05 1.17
C HIS A 130 4.48 2.80 2.69
N GLY A 131 3.68 1.83 3.13
CA GLY A 131 3.60 1.46 4.54
C GLY A 131 2.99 2.55 5.41
N SER A 132 2.11 3.39 4.88
CA SER A 132 1.51 4.50 5.61
C SER A 132 0.19 4.97 4.98
N TRP A 133 -0.49 5.87 5.68
CA TRP A 133 -1.73 6.50 5.21
C TRP A 133 -1.60 7.33 3.92
N HIS A 134 -0.37 7.60 3.43
CA HIS A 134 -0.14 8.36 2.20
C HIS A 134 -0.14 7.52 0.92
N PHE A 135 -0.22 6.20 1.03
CA PHE A 135 -0.21 5.29 -0.11
C PHE A 135 -1.22 5.69 -1.20
N PHE A 136 -2.49 5.79 -0.85
CA PHE A 136 -3.54 6.12 -1.83
C PHE A 136 -3.42 7.55 -2.35
N THR A 137 -3.20 8.51 -1.47
CA THR A 137 -3.22 9.94 -1.81
C THR A 137 -2.06 10.32 -2.73
N TRP A 138 -0.90 9.74 -2.51
CA TRP A 138 0.26 9.97 -3.36
C TRP A 138 0.06 9.34 -4.74
N HIS A 139 -0.39 8.08 -4.81
CA HIS A 139 -0.60 7.40 -6.09
C HIS A 139 -1.71 8.06 -6.91
N ARG A 140 -2.80 8.53 -6.28
CA ARG A 140 -3.84 9.33 -6.97
C ARG A 140 -3.27 10.61 -7.59
N ALA A 141 -2.46 11.35 -6.85
CA ALA A 141 -1.78 12.55 -7.36
C ALA A 141 -0.85 12.20 -8.54
N TYR A 142 -0.08 11.14 -8.41
CA TYR A 142 0.85 10.68 -9.44
C TYR A 142 0.11 10.30 -10.75
N LEU A 143 -0.97 9.52 -10.64
CA LEU A 143 -1.83 9.15 -11.77
C LEU A 143 -2.47 10.38 -12.43
N TYR A 144 -2.92 11.34 -11.63
CA TYR A 144 -3.51 12.58 -12.12
C TYR A 144 -2.57 13.35 -13.04
N PHE A 145 -1.35 13.61 -12.60
CA PHE A 145 -0.37 14.33 -13.42
C PHE A 145 0.10 13.51 -14.62
N TYR A 146 0.33 12.21 -14.45
CA TYR A 146 0.70 11.32 -15.55
C TYR A 146 -0.36 11.29 -16.67
N GLU A 147 -1.63 11.17 -16.32
CA GLU A 147 -2.75 11.20 -17.25
C GLU A 147 -2.82 12.52 -18.03
N ARG A 148 -2.66 13.65 -17.34
CA ARG A 148 -2.68 14.97 -17.96
C ARG A 148 -1.50 15.19 -18.91
N ILE A 149 -0.33 14.71 -18.56
CA ILE A 149 0.86 14.76 -19.44
C ILE A 149 0.61 13.93 -20.70
N LEU A 150 0.07 12.71 -20.59
CA LEU A 150 -0.27 11.89 -21.74
C LEU A 150 -1.29 12.58 -22.65
N GLY A 151 -2.37 13.13 -22.09
CA GLY A 151 -3.37 13.89 -22.83
C GLY A 151 -2.75 15.09 -23.55
N LYS A 152 -1.82 15.81 -22.89
CA LYS A 152 -1.09 16.94 -23.49
C LYS A 152 -0.25 16.52 -24.69
N LEU A 153 0.44 15.38 -24.59
CA LEU A 153 1.31 14.87 -25.67
C LEU A 153 0.53 14.54 -26.96
N ILE A 154 -0.71 14.08 -26.82
CA ILE A 154 -1.59 13.77 -27.98
C ILE A 154 -2.58 14.88 -28.30
N ASN A 155 -2.51 16.01 -27.58
CA ASN A 155 -3.44 17.13 -27.70
C ASN A 155 -4.92 16.73 -27.50
N ASP A 156 -5.17 15.83 -26.52
CA ASP A 156 -6.50 15.37 -26.16
C ASP A 156 -6.74 15.57 -24.65
N THR A 157 -7.50 16.58 -24.30
CA THR A 157 -7.85 16.91 -22.91
C THR A 157 -8.88 15.94 -22.29
N THR A 158 -9.48 15.09 -23.12
CA THR A 158 -10.45 14.07 -22.69
C THR A 158 -9.81 12.72 -22.42
N PHE A 159 -8.52 12.57 -22.74
CA PHE A 159 -7.79 11.34 -22.50
C PHE A 159 -7.92 10.91 -21.04
N ALA A 160 -8.23 9.63 -20.81
CA ALA A 160 -8.33 9.01 -19.51
C ALA A 160 -7.46 7.74 -19.45
N LEU A 161 -6.73 7.55 -18.35
CA LEU A 161 -5.99 6.31 -18.11
C LEU A 161 -6.94 5.13 -17.94
N PRO A 162 -6.68 3.98 -18.57
CA PRO A 162 -7.45 2.78 -18.25
C PRO A 162 -7.06 2.22 -16.88
N PHE A 163 -7.95 1.46 -16.25
CA PHE A 163 -7.65 0.67 -15.06
C PHE A 163 -7.61 -0.82 -15.37
N TRP A 164 -6.68 -1.54 -14.76
CA TRP A 164 -6.64 -3.00 -14.87
C TRP A 164 -7.61 -3.62 -13.85
N ASN A 165 -8.77 -4.06 -14.33
CA ASN A 165 -9.88 -4.59 -13.51
C ASN A 165 -9.62 -6.02 -12.99
N TRP A 166 -8.51 -6.24 -12.31
CA TRP A 166 -8.09 -7.57 -11.83
C TRP A 166 -8.94 -8.11 -10.67
N ASP A 167 -9.80 -7.32 -10.08
CA ASP A 167 -10.75 -7.71 -9.03
C ASP A 167 -12.07 -8.28 -9.58
N ASP A 168 -12.22 -8.36 -10.90
CA ASP A 168 -13.34 -8.99 -11.60
C ASP A 168 -12.83 -10.08 -12.56
N PRO A 169 -13.52 -11.22 -12.70
CA PRO A 169 -13.09 -12.33 -13.56
C PRO A 169 -12.75 -11.93 -15.00
N SER A 170 -13.43 -10.92 -15.57
CA SER A 170 -13.18 -10.43 -16.92
C SER A 170 -11.81 -9.76 -17.08
N GLY A 171 -11.26 -9.21 -16.01
CA GLY A 171 -9.98 -8.49 -16.00
C GLY A 171 -8.84 -9.23 -15.26
N MET A 172 -9.05 -10.44 -14.73
CA MET A 172 -8.03 -11.17 -13.95
C MET A 172 -6.79 -11.58 -14.73
N SER A 173 -6.80 -11.53 -16.05
CA SER A 173 -5.60 -11.72 -16.89
C SER A 173 -4.97 -10.38 -17.24
N ILE A 174 -3.69 -10.41 -17.64
CA ILE A 174 -3.02 -9.22 -18.19
C ILE A 174 -3.84 -8.71 -19.41
N PRO A 175 -4.24 -7.42 -19.43
CA PRO A 175 -5.06 -6.88 -20.50
C PRO A 175 -4.35 -6.98 -21.88
N PRO A 176 -5.11 -7.17 -22.97
CA PRO A 176 -4.54 -7.36 -24.33
C PRO A 176 -3.58 -6.26 -24.76
N ILE A 177 -3.86 -4.99 -24.43
CA ILE A 177 -3.02 -3.83 -24.80
C ILE A 177 -1.59 -3.89 -24.23
N TYR A 178 -1.34 -4.70 -23.22
CA TYR A 178 -0.02 -4.89 -22.62
C TYR A 178 0.68 -6.18 -23.06
N ARG A 179 0.08 -6.96 -24.00
CA ARG A 179 0.64 -8.26 -24.45
C ARG A 179 1.43 -8.16 -25.74
N ASP A 180 1.23 -7.10 -26.50
CA ASP A 180 1.95 -6.88 -27.77
C ASP A 180 3.35 -6.34 -27.50
N ASN A 181 4.37 -7.14 -27.82
CA ASN A 181 5.77 -6.78 -27.62
C ASN A 181 6.25 -5.64 -28.52
N SER A 182 5.52 -5.32 -29.60
CA SER A 182 5.83 -4.19 -30.50
C SER A 182 5.24 -2.86 -29.99
N SER A 183 4.29 -2.91 -29.07
CA SER A 183 3.61 -1.75 -28.51
C SER A 183 4.50 -0.93 -27.59
N SER A 184 4.30 0.38 -27.55
CA SER A 184 4.90 1.28 -26.56
C SER A 184 4.49 0.96 -25.11
N LEU A 185 3.42 0.19 -24.92
CA LEU A 185 2.94 -0.32 -23.64
C LEU A 185 3.62 -1.63 -23.23
N SER A 186 4.50 -2.17 -24.08
CA SER A 186 5.29 -3.35 -23.75
C SER A 186 6.36 -3.05 -22.71
N ASN A 187 6.64 -4.05 -21.88
CA ASN A 187 7.88 -4.15 -21.13
C ASN A 187 8.55 -5.48 -21.52
N PRO A 188 9.76 -5.46 -22.14
CA PRO A 188 10.41 -6.66 -22.65
C PRO A 188 10.79 -7.66 -21.55
N THR A 189 10.83 -7.20 -20.31
CA THR A 189 11.15 -8.04 -19.16
C THR A 189 9.90 -8.58 -18.45
N ARG A 190 8.69 -8.12 -18.84
CA ARG A 190 7.44 -8.64 -18.28
C ARG A 190 7.25 -10.09 -18.66
N TYR A 191 7.04 -10.92 -17.67
CA TYR A 191 6.77 -12.32 -17.92
C TYR A 191 5.30 -12.50 -18.37
N LEU A 192 5.11 -12.76 -19.67
CA LEU A 192 3.78 -13.02 -20.24
C LEU A 192 3.38 -14.47 -19.92
N ILE A 193 2.64 -14.64 -18.84
CA ILE A 193 2.17 -15.95 -18.38
C ILE A 193 0.87 -16.34 -19.10
N GLY A 194 0.83 -16.30 -20.41
CA GLY A 194 -0.31 -16.77 -21.21
C GLY A 194 -1.68 -16.25 -20.72
N LEU A 195 -2.70 -17.10 -20.65
CA LEU A 195 -4.06 -16.78 -20.17
C LEU A 195 -4.22 -16.95 -18.66
N LYS A 196 -3.15 -16.99 -17.89
CA LYS A 196 -3.22 -17.20 -16.45
C LYS A 196 -3.94 -16.05 -15.75
N PHE A 197 -4.74 -16.39 -14.77
CA PHE A 197 -5.32 -15.41 -13.85
C PHE A 197 -4.28 -14.95 -12.84
N ILE A 198 -4.37 -13.68 -12.47
CA ILE A 198 -3.62 -13.14 -11.35
C ILE A 198 -3.84 -13.99 -10.09
N ASP A 199 -2.82 -14.06 -9.25
CA ASP A 199 -2.91 -14.71 -7.95
C ASP A 199 -2.80 -13.66 -6.83
N LEU A 200 -3.94 -13.33 -6.23
CA LEU A 200 -4.02 -12.29 -5.19
C LEU A 200 -3.68 -12.83 -3.80
N GLY A 201 -3.82 -14.13 -3.56
CA GLY A 201 -3.74 -14.70 -2.21
C GLY A 201 -2.79 -15.88 -2.04
N GLY A 202 -1.96 -16.20 -3.06
CA GLY A 202 -1.14 -17.43 -3.00
C GLY A 202 -2.03 -18.67 -2.96
N CYS A 203 -2.99 -18.69 -3.86
CA CYS A 203 -3.86 -19.82 -4.04
C CYS A 203 -3.07 -20.95 -4.70
N GLU A 204 -3.11 -22.14 -4.18
CA GLU A 204 -2.36 -23.30 -4.68
C GLU A 204 -2.90 -23.83 -6.03
N GLY A 205 -3.22 -22.93 -6.96
CA GLY A 205 -3.60 -23.29 -8.31
C GLY A 205 -2.36 -23.37 -9.20
N ASN A 206 -2.18 -24.48 -9.91
CA ASN A 206 -1.11 -24.66 -10.90
C ASN A 206 -1.31 -23.75 -12.12
N ASN A 207 -2.30 -22.85 -12.11
CA ASN A 207 -2.67 -21.98 -13.21
C ASN A 207 -2.89 -22.75 -14.54
N THR A 208 -3.35 -24.00 -14.45
CA THR A 208 -3.85 -24.77 -15.60
C THR A 208 -5.26 -24.31 -15.91
N VAL A 209 -5.77 -24.68 -17.09
CA VAL A 209 -7.16 -24.35 -17.48
C VAL A 209 -8.17 -24.92 -16.47
N GLU A 210 -7.88 -26.11 -15.92
CA GLU A 210 -8.70 -26.81 -14.95
C GLU A 210 -8.72 -26.10 -13.58
N SER A 211 -7.65 -25.40 -13.20
CA SER A 211 -7.53 -24.69 -11.93
C SER A 211 -8.03 -23.24 -11.98
N LEU A 212 -8.36 -22.69 -13.14
CA LEU A 212 -8.85 -21.30 -13.28
C LEU A 212 -10.12 -21.01 -12.46
N PRO A 213 -11.13 -21.90 -12.36
CA PRO A 213 -12.30 -21.64 -11.51
C PRO A 213 -11.92 -21.48 -10.04
N MET A 214 -11.01 -22.31 -9.53
CA MET A 214 -10.51 -22.23 -8.15
C MET A 214 -9.70 -20.95 -7.93
N GLN A 215 -8.82 -20.60 -8.86
CA GLN A 215 -8.06 -19.35 -8.79
C GLN A 215 -8.97 -18.11 -8.78
N ARG A 216 -10.02 -18.12 -9.62
CA ARG A 216 -11.05 -17.06 -9.63
C ARG A 216 -11.70 -16.92 -8.26
N GLN A 217 -12.20 -18.04 -7.72
CA GLN A 217 -12.88 -18.05 -6.43
C GLN A 217 -11.95 -17.54 -5.31
N CYS A 218 -10.71 -17.99 -5.29
CA CYS A 218 -9.72 -17.55 -4.33
C CYS A 218 -9.47 -16.04 -4.44
N ASN A 219 -9.26 -15.48 -5.63
CA ASN A 219 -9.08 -14.05 -5.82
C ASN A 219 -10.27 -13.24 -5.30
N LEU A 220 -11.48 -13.70 -5.59
CA LEU A 220 -12.72 -13.05 -5.08
C LEU A 220 -12.81 -13.10 -3.56
N GLN A 221 -12.39 -14.21 -2.94
CA GLN A 221 -12.32 -14.33 -1.47
C GLN A 221 -11.28 -13.37 -0.88
N VAL A 222 -10.12 -13.22 -1.51
CA VAL A 222 -9.12 -12.22 -1.09
C VAL A 222 -9.72 -10.82 -1.11
N MET A 223 -10.39 -10.45 -2.21
CA MET A 223 -11.04 -9.14 -2.33
C MET A 223 -12.09 -8.94 -1.24
N HIS A 224 -12.96 -9.93 -1.02
CA HIS A 224 -13.97 -9.87 0.02
C HIS A 224 -13.37 -9.66 1.41
N ARG A 225 -12.41 -10.49 1.81
CA ARG A 225 -11.72 -10.39 3.10
C ARG A 225 -11.05 -9.04 3.27
N GLN A 226 -10.28 -8.64 2.28
CA GLN A 226 -9.46 -7.43 2.34
C GLN A 226 -10.26 -6.14 2.17
N PHE A 227 -11.47 -6.18 1.65
CA PHE A 227 -12.25 -4.99 1.35
C PHE A 227 -13.54 -4.84 2.18
N ILE A 228 -14.18 -5.94 2.54
CA ILE A 228 -15.45 -5.92 3.28
C ILE A 228 -15.23 -6.28 4.75
N ALA A 229 -14.65 -7.45 5.03
CA ALA A 229 -14.55 -7.98 6.37
C ALA A 229 -13.56 -7.21 7.28
N GLY A 230 -12.46 -6.72 6.71
CA GLY A 230 -11.36 -6.09 7.45
C GLY A 230 -11.41 -4.56 7.56
N PHE A 231 -12.38 -3.83 6.94
CA PHE A 231 -12.27 -2.39 6.69
C PHE A 231 -13.34 -1.50 7.29
N ASN A 232 -13.67 -1.72 8.53
CA ASN A 232 -14.62 -0.86 9.22
C ASN A 232 -14.02 0.46 9.77
N SER A 233 -12.74 0.74 9.53
CA SER A 233 -12.07 1.95 10.01
C SER A 233 -11.02 2.50 9.02
N SER A 234 -10.81 3.83 9.07
CA SER A 234 -9.81 4.53 8.24
C SER A 234 -8.40 3.99 8.46
N SER A 235 -8.01 3.68 9.70
CA SER A 235 -6.68 3.17 10.01
C SER A 235 -6.38 1.80 9.41
N LEU A 236 -7.41 0.98 9.20
CA LEU A 236 -7.27 -0.31 8.51
C LEU A 236 -7.18 -0.13 7.00
N PHE A 237 -7.92 0.82 6.43
CA PHE A 237 -7.93 1.07 5.01
C PHE A 237 -6.68 1.83 4.54
N TYR A 238 -6.42 2.99 5.13
CA TYR A 238 -5.29 3.83 4.72
C TYR A 238 -3.95 3.40 5.32
N GLY A 239 -3.96 2.73 6.47
CA GLY A 239 -2.76 2.44 7.25
C GLY A 239 -2.50 3.45 8.35
N SER A 240 -1.30 3.35 8.93
CA SER A 240 -0.88 4.14 10.09
C SER A 240 -0.54 5.58 9.74
N PRO A 241 -0.74 6.52 10.67
CA PRO A 241 -0.28 7.89 10.52
C PRO A 241 1.22 7.97 10.23
N TYR A 242 1.60 8.92 9.36
CA TYR A 242 2.97 9.25 9.02
C TYR A 242 3.13 10.77 8.96
N ARG A 243 3.90 11.32 9.87
CA ARG A 243 4.07 12.76 10.07
C ARG A 243 5.52 13.18 9.94
N ALA A 244 5.76 14.47 9.84
CA ALA A 244 7.13 15.00 9.82
C ALA A 244 7.87 14.62 11.12
N GLY A 245 9.04 14.02 10.94
CA GLY A 245 9.85 13.48 12.04
C GLY A 245 9.69 11.98 12.27
N ASP A 246 8.63 11.36 11.73
CA ASP A 246 8.44 9.92 11.84
C ASP A 246 9.41 9.17 10.91
N ASN A 247 9.79 7.98 11.34
CA ASN A 247 10.49 7.04 10.48
C ASN A 247 9.53 6.43 9.44
N SER A 248 10.08 5.98 8.32
CA SER A 248 9.32 5.32 7.26
C SER A 248 8.67 4.02 7.73
N PHE A 249 7.57 3.61 7.07
CA PHE A 249 6.85 2.35 7.26
C PHE A 249 6.13 2.17 8.60
N PRO A 250 5.32 3.13 9.05
CA PRO A 250 4.59 2.99 10.32
C PRO A 250 3.52 1.88 10.29
N GLY A 251 3.19 1.33 9.13
CA GLY A 251 2.23 0.26 8.88
C GLY A 251 1.23 0.63 7.79
N GLY A 252 1.25 -0.10 6.67
CA GLY A 252 0.35 0.09 5.54
C GLY A 252 -1.07 -0.37 5.81
N GLY A 253 -2.00 0.08 4.97
CA GLY A 253 -3.36 -0.46 4.93
C GLY A 253 -3.41 -1.86 4.33
N ALA A 254 -4.48 -2.60 4.57
CA ALA A 254 -4.54 -3.98 4.13
C ALA A 254 -4.56 -4.13 2.59
N ILE A 255 -5.19 -3.19 1.85
CA ILE A 255 -5.17 -3.18 0.37
C ILE A 255 -3.75 -3.00 -0.17
N GLU A 256 -2.91 -2.22 0.50
CA GLU A 256 -1.53 -2.02 0.10
C GLU A 256 -0.72 -3.32 0.22
N SER A 257 -0.89 -4.08 1.29
CA SER A 257 -0.26 -5.40 1.45
C SER A 257 -0.82 -6.40 0.43
N SER A 258 -2.12 -6.62 0.45
CA SER A 258 -2.84 -7.47 -0.49
C SER A 258 -4.21 -6.85 -0.77
N PRO A 259 -4.61 -6.72 -2.03
CA PRO A 259 -4.10 -7.34 -3.25
C PRO A 259 -2.98 -6.57 -3.98
N HIS A 260 -2.65 -5.31 -3.61
CA HIS A 260 -1.71 -4.49 -4.38
C HIS A 260 -0.35 -5.19 -4.58
N SER A 261 0.34 -5.59 -3.51
CA SER A 261 1.66 -6.23 -3.62
C SER A 261 1.59 -7.60 -4.30
N SER A 262 0.44 -8.30 -4.21
CA SER A 262 0.23 -9.56 -4.94
C SER A 262 0.20 -9.34 -6.45
N VAL A 263 -0.44 -8.27 -6.94
CA VAL A 263 -0.48 -7.91 -8.37
C VAL A 263 0.93 -7.58 -8.88
N HIS A 264 1.67 -6.79 -8.13
CA HIS A 264 3.06 -6.48 -8.45
C HIS A 264 3.91 -7.75 -8.60
N ARG A 265 3.82 -8.66 -7.63
CA ARG A 265 4.53 -9.93 -7.63
C ARG A 265 4.13 -10.83 -8.80
N PHE A 266 2.84 -10.95 -9.09
CA PHE A 266 2.33 -11.75 -10.20
C PHE A 266 2.87 -11.27 -11.55
N THR A 267 2.89 -9.97 -11.78
CA THR A 267 3.37 -9.37 -13.02
C THR A 267 4.89 -9.56 -13.18
N SER A 268 5.59 -9.78 -12.07
CA SER A 268 7.04 -10.07 -11.98
C SER A 268 7.97 -8.99 -12.60
N SER A 269 9.25 -9.30 -12.78
CA SER A 269 10.26 -8.41 -13.37
C SER A 269 10.29 -7.01 -12.73
N ASP A 270 10.20 -5.92 -13.52
CA ASP A 270 10.21 -4.55 -12.99
C ASP A 270 9.08 -4.33 -11.97
N MET A 271 7.89 -4.85 -12.25
CA MET A 271 6.74 -4.72 -11.34
C MET A 271 6.96 -5.34 -9.96
N SER A 272 7.77 -6.39 -9.84
CA SER A 272 8.04 -7.04 -8.54
C SER A 272 9.09 -6.33 -7.68
N ILE A 273 9.73 -5.29 -8.21
CA ILE A 273 10.78 -4.52 -7.55
C ILE A 273 10.26 -3.11 -7.33
N VAL A 274 10.02 -2.72 -6.07
CA VAL A 274 9.38 -1.44 -5.72
C VAL A 274 9.99 -0.25 -6.46
N THR A 275 11.32 -0.16 -6.49
CA THR A 275 12.05 0.97 -7.09
C THR A 275 12.02 0.98 -8.62
N ARG A 276 11.58 -0.12 -9.25
CA ARG A 276 11.51 -0.26 -10.71
C ARG A 276 10.09 -0.37 -11.25
N ALA A 277 9.10 -0.59 -10.39
CA ALA A 277 7.74 -0.98 -10.76
C ALA A 277 7.11 -0.05 -11.82
N ALA A 278 7.28 1.26 -11.68
CA ALA A 278 6.74 2.22 -12.63
C ALA A 278 7.47 2.26 -14.01
N ARG A 279 8.55 1.48 -14.18
CA ARG A 279 9.19 1.28 -15.50
C ARG A 279 8.40 0.35 -16.41
N ASP A 280 7.40 -0.33 -15.87
CA ASP A 280 6.43 -1.09 -16.64
C ASP A 280 5.13 -0.28 -16.81
N PRO A 281 4.66 0.01 -18.04
CA PRO A 281 3.44 0.79 -18.26
C PRO A 281 2.18 0.22 -17.59
N ILE A 282 2.10 -1.10 -17.36
CA ILE A 282 0.96 -1.72 -16.67
C ILE A 282 0.82 -1.24 -15.22
N PHE A 283 1.89 -0.72 -14.62
CA PHE A 283 1.89 -0.08 -13.31
C PHE A 283 0.78 0.97 -13.17
N PHE A 284 0.65 1.83 -14.17
CA PHE A 284 -0.33 2.93 -14.12
C PHE A 284 -1.76 2.41 -14.17
N ALA A 285 -2.04 1.36 -14.95
CA ALA A 285 -3.36 0.72 -14.98
C ALA A 285 -3.66 -0.07 -13.69
N HIS A 286 -2.64 -0.70 -13.10
CA HIS A 286 -2.77 -1.34 -11.79
C HIS A 286 -3.12 -0.33 -10.70
N HIS A 287 -2.36 0.76 -10.60
CA HIS A 287 -2.63 1.80 -9.61
C HIS A 287 -3.92 2.58 -9.89
N ALA A 288 -4.34 2.71 -11.16
CA ALA A 288 -5.68 3.22 -11.49
C ALA A 288 -6.79 2.33 -10.91
N ASN A 289 -6.61 1.00 -10.88
CA ASN A 289 -7.55 0.11 -10.20
C ASN A 289 -7.50 0.26 -8.67
N ILE A 290 -6.33 0.42 -8.08
CA ILE A 290 -6.19 0.73 -6.65
C ILE A 290 -6.91 2.05 -6.30
N ASP A 291 -6.76 3.08 -7.11
CA ASP A 291 -7.47 4.36 -6.95
C ASP A 291 -8.99 4.23 -7.13
N ARG A 292 -9.43 3.38 -8.08
CA ARG A 292 -10.84 3.02 -8.24
C ARG A 292 -11.40 2.32 -7.00
N LEU A 293 -10.66 1.36 -6.44
CA LEU A 293 -11.06 0.67 -5.22
C LEU A 293 -11.18 1.65 -4.03
N TRP A 294 -10.31 2.64 -3.94
CA TRP A 294 -10.47 3.70 -2.95
C TRP A 294 -11.76 4.49 -3.16
N ALA A 295 -12.08 4.91 -4.39
CA ALA A 295 -13.34 5.60 -4.69
C ALA A 295 -14.58 4.73 -4.38
N ILE A 296 -14.51 3.41 -4.61
CA ILE A 296 -15.57 2.47 -4.23
C ILE A 296 -15.72 2.42 -2.70
N TRP A 297 -14.61 2.31 -1.96
CA TRP A 297 -14.63 2.26 -0.50
C TRP A 297 -15.28 3.52 0.10
N GLU A 298 -14.97 4.70 -0.44
CA GLU A 298 -15.59 5.96 -0.02
C GLU A 298 -17.10 6.00 -0.31
N SER A 299 -17.56 5.29 -1.35
CA SER A 299 -18.98 5.22 -1.72
C SER A 299 -19.82 4.26 -0.87
N ILE A 300 -19.17 3.36 -0.12
CA ILE A 300 -19.89 2.44 0.78
C ILE A 300 -20.50 3.24 1.95
N PRO A 301 -21.80 3.06 2.24
CA PRO A 301 -22.47 3.79 3.31
C PRO A 301 -21.71 3.70 4.65
N GLY A 302 -21.42 4.83 5.25
CA GLY A 302 -20.65 4.94 6.49
C GLY A 302 -19.13 5.03 6.32
N ASN A 303 -18.56 4.69 5.18
CA ASN A 303 -17.11 4.75 4.95
C ASN A 303 -16.63 6.14 4.48
N GLY A 304 -17.38 6.83 3.65
CA GLY A 304 -17.02 8.18 3.19
C GLY A 304 -16.84 9.18 4.34
N SER A 305 -17.59 9.01 5.44
CA SER A 305 -17.42 9.81 6.68
C SER A 305 -16.19 9.40 7.50
N LYS A 306 -15.50 8.32 7.13
CA LYS A 306 -14.30 7.80 7.82
C LYS A 306 -13.00 8.28 7.18
N VAL A 307 -13.03 9.09 6.13
CA VAL A 307 -11.83 9.75 5.61
C VAL A 307 -11.21 10.59 6.73
N PHE A 308 -9.89 10.53 6.85
CA PHE A 308 -9.21 11.25 7.93
C PHE A 308 -9.46 12.75 7.84
N ASN A 309 -10.00 13.32 8.93
CA ASN A 309 -10.07 14.77 9.14
C ASN A 309 -8.88 15.25 10.00
N ASP A 310 -7.74 14.59 9.84
CA ASP A 310 -6.50 14.94 10.53
C ASP A 310 -5.77 16.03 9.72
N LYS A 311 -5.41 17.11 10.38
CA LYS A 311 -4.76 18.25 9.72
C LYS A 311 -3.42 17.88 9.12
N ASP A 312 -2.63 17.04 9.81
CA ASP A 312 -1.32 16.63 9.32
C ASP A 312 -1.43 15.72 8.09
N PHE A 313 -2.50 14.89 8.04
CA PHE A 313 -2.82 14.12 6.84
C PHE A 313 -3.19 15.02 5.67
N LEU A 314 -4.14 15.94 5.88
CA LEU A 314 -4.68 16.79 4.80
C LEU A 314 -3.69 17.81 4.25
N GLU A 315 -2.75 18.29 5.08
CA GLU A 315 -1.73 19.27 4.70
C GLU A 315 -0.40 18.66 4.27
N ALA A 316 -0.23 17.32 4.34
CA ALA A 316 0.91 16.65 3.75
C ALA A 316 1.02 16.96 2.25
N SER A 317 2.24 17.10 1.72
CA SER A 317 2.41 17.57 0.34
C SER A 317 3.50 16.83 -0.42
N PHE A 318 3.27 16.71 -1.73
CA PHE A 318 4.10 16.00 -2.69
C PHE A 318 4.47 16.92 -3.86
N LEU A 319 5.49 16.55 -4.63
CA LEU A 319 5.97 17.32 -5.77
C LEU A 319 5.87 16.50 -7.05
N PHE A 320 5.22 17.06 -8.07
CA PHE A 320 5.09 16.46 -9.39
C PHE A 320 5.27 17.49 -10.49
N TRP A 321 5.74 17.05 -11.66
CA TRP A 321 5.67 17.86 -12.87
C TRP A 321 4.25 17.82 -13.45
N ASP A 322 3.72 18.97 -13.83
CA ASP A 322 2.41 19.08 -14.50
C ASP A 322 2.52 19.09 -16.02
N GLU A 323 1.38 19.16 -16.70
CA GLU A 323 1.26 19.26 -18.17
C GLU A 323 1.67 20.62 -18.75
N ASN A 324 2.13 21.55 -17.93
CA ASN A 324 2.67 22.86 -18.32
C ASN A 324 4.16 22.99 -18.02
N MET A 325 4.86 21.88 -17.76
CA MET A 325 6.29 21.86 -17.40
C MET A 325 6.61 22.62 -16.10
N GLN A 326 5.65 22.68 -15.17
CA GLN A 326 5.83 23.28 -13.86
C GLN A 326 6.03 22.21 -12.80
N LEU A 327 6.94 22.43 -11.84
CA LEU A 327 7.02 21.62 -10.64
C LEU A 327 5.95 22.10 -9.66
N VAL A 328 4.95 21.26 -9.41
CA VAL A 328 3.77 21.60 -8.63
C VAL A 328 3.83 20.91 -7.26
N ARG A 329 3.53 21.69 -6.21
CA ARG A 329 3.27 21.15 -4.87
C ARG A 329 1.77 20.91 -4.75
N ILE A 330 1.36 19.65 -4.53
CA ILE A 330 -0.01 19.25 -4.29
C ILE A 330 -0.17 18.74 -2.86
N MET A 331 -1.27 19.09 -2.20
CA MET A 331 -1.59 18.64 -0.86
C MET A 331 -2.58 17.48 -0.91
N VAL A 332 -2.59 16.65 0.14
CA VAL A 332 -3.52 15.53 0.26
C VAL A 332 -4.97 15.98 0.13
N ARG A 333 -5.36 17.10 0.76
CA ARG A 333 -6.72 17.67 0.66
C ARG A 333 -7.18 17.96 -0.77
N ASP A 334 -6.25 18.18 -1.70
CA ASP A 334 -6.56 18.50 -3.08
C ASP A 334 -6.90 17.25 -3.92
N VAL A 335 -6.55 16.06 -3.43
CA VAL A 335 -6.72 14.78 -4.14
C VAL A 335 -7.81 13.88 -3.57
N ILE A 336 -8.48 14.27 -2.49
CA ILE A 336 -9.51 13.42 -1.85
C ILE A 336 -10.67 13.10 -2.80
N ASP A 337 -11.07 14.03 -3.64
CA ASP A 337 -12.25 13.92 -4.50
C ASP A 337 -11.85 13.81 -5.98
N THR A 338 -12.09 12.64 -6.59
CA THR A 338 -11.78 12.38 -8.00
C THR A 338 -12.57 13.28 -8.94
N ARG A 339 -13.80 13.65 -8.59
CA ARG A 339 -14.63 14.54 -9.41
C ARG A 339 -14.06 15.95 -9.45
N LYS A 340 -13.51 16.44 -8.35
CA LYS A 340 -12.79 17.72 -8.33
C LYS A 340 -11.51 17.66 -9.17
N LEU A 341 -10.87 16.51 -9.28
CA LEU A 341 -9.74 16.26 -10.20
C LEU A 341 -10.21 16.05 -11.66
N GLY A 342 -11.51 16.05 -11.92
CA GLY A 342 -12.09 16.00 -13.26
C GLY A 342 -12.17 14.59 -13.86
N TYR A 343 -12.25 13.54 -13.06
CA TYR A 343 -12.42 12.17 -13.57
C TYR A 343 -13.31 11.29 -12.67
N VAL A 344 -13.81 10.21 -13.27
CA VAL A 344 -14.57 9.14 -12.62
C VAL A 344 -14.16 7.80 -13.23
N TYR A 345 -14.60 6.73 -12.61
CA TYR A 345 -14.43 5.36 -13.11
C TYR A 345 -15.72 4.84 -13.75
N GLU A 346 -15.59 4.10 -14.86
CA GLU A 346 -16.70 3.34 -15.42
C GLU A 346 -17.20 2.30 -14.40
N GLN A 347 -18.53 2.18 -14.31
CA GLN A 347 -19.16 1.22 -13.42
C GLN A 347 -18.98 -0.20 -13.99
N VAL A 348 -18.40 -1.08 -13.22
CA VAL A 348 -18.21 -2.51 -13.55
C VAL A 348 -18.70 -3.36 -12.39
N PRO A 349 -19.02 -4.65 -12.63
CA PRO A 349 -19.43 -5.56 -11.56
C PRO A 349 -18.39 -5.66 -10.42
N LEU A 350 -18.89 -5.87 -9.21
CA LEU A 350 -18.11 -6.10 -7.99
C LEU A 350 -18.48 -7.44 -7.37
N PRO A 351 -18.12 -8.56 -8.01
CA PRO A 351 -18.61 -9.89 -7.62
C PRO A 351 -18.18 -10.33 -6.22
N TRP A 352 -17.16 -9.69 -5.66
CA TRP A 352 -16.65 -9.96 -4.31
C TRP A 352 -17.43 -9.26 -3.18
N MET A 353 -18.32 -8.30 -3.49
CA MET A 353 -19.04 -7.53 -2.46
C MET A 353 -19.95 -8.36 -1.57
N ASN A 354 -20.61 -9.36 -2.13
CA ASN A 354 -21.65 -10.15 -1.45
C ASN A 354 -21.23 -11.61 -1.20
N LEU A 355 -19.93 -11.87 -1.17
CA LEU A 355 -19.45 -13.21 -0.82
C LEU A 355 -19.56 -13.45 0.68
N LYS A 356 -19.49 -14.73 1.05
CA LYS A 356 -19.26 -15.15 2.43
C LYS A 356 -17.83 -15.63 2.57
N THR A 357 -17.23 -15.34 3.71
CA THR A 357 -15.89 -15.85 4.02
C THR A 357 -15.93 -17.38 4.10
N VAL A 358 -14.89 -18.03 3.60
CA VAL A 358 -14.74 -19.48 3.71
C VAL A 358 -14.08 -19.80 5.04
N VAL A 359 -14.80 -20.55 5.88
CA VAL A 359 -14.27 -21.13 7.13
C VAL A 359 -13.65 -22.48 6.79
N GLU A 360 -12.37 -22.65 7.11
CA GLU A 360 -11.67 -23.92 6.97
C GLU A 360 -11.87 -24.77 8.24
N GLU A 361 -12.37 -25.99 8.12
CA GLU A 361 -12.38 -26.94 9.22
C GLU A 361 -10.96 -27.41 9.50
N VAL A 362 -10.47 -27.21 10.71
CA VAL A 362 -9.15 -27.67 11.12
C VAL A 362 -9.27 -29.02 11.78
N GLY A 363 -8.71 -30.04 11.14
CA GLY A 363 -8.59 -31.38 11.77
C GLY A 363 -7.73 -31.28 13.03
N SER A 364 -8.01 -32.13 14.02
CA SER A 364 -7.31 -32.18 15.31
C SER A 364 -5.80 -32.44 15.19
N GLU A 365 -5.30 -32.86 14.03
CA GLU A 365 -3.90 -33.14 13.75
C GLU A 365 -3.11 -31.95 13.20
N ASP A 366 -3.77 -30.91 12.66
CA ASP A 366 -3.11 -29.75 12.05
C ASP A 366 -2.75 -28.63 13.04
N VAL A 367 -3.15 -28.75 14.29
CA VAL A 367 -2.73 -27.86 15.37
C VAL A 367 -1.44 -28.38 15.96
N THR A 368 -0.38 -28.47 15.19
CA THR A 368 0.97 -28.55 15.76
C THR A 368 1.30 -27.20 16.41
N VAL A 369 0.85 -27.05 17.65
CA VAL A 369 1.54 -26.20 18.63
C VAL A 369 2.99 -26.68 18.58
N ALA A 370 3.94 -25.82 18.29
CA ALA A 370 5.36 -26.16 18.34
C ALA A 370 5.67 -26.59 19.79
N MET A 371 5.51 -27.88 20.06
CA MET A 371 5.98 -28.52 21.27
C MET A 371 7.46 -28.85 21.02
N GLY A 372 8.36 -28.12 21.67
CA GLY A 372 9.70 -28.63 21.89
C GLY A 372 9.57 -29.96 22.63
N GLU A 373 10.27 -31.01 22.15
CA GLU A 373 10.45 -32.26 22.84
C GLU A 373 11.22 -31.99 24.15
N ASP A 374 10.55 -31.69 25.18
CA ASP A 374 10.85 -31.86 26.60
C ASP A 374 10.18 -30.76 27.44
N ASP A 375 9.21 -31.14 28.13
CA ASP A 375 8.63 -30.58 29.36
C ASP A 375 7.10 -30.43 29.30
N SER A 376 6.47 -30.97 30.30
CA SER A 376 5.03 -31.01 30.59
C SER A 376 4.36 -29.66 30.91
N ARG A 377 4.86 -28.55 30.34
CA ARG A 377 4.29 -27.21 30.35
C ARG A 377 4.03 -26.79 28.91
N LYS A 378 2.78 -26.44 28.58
CA LYS A 378 2.36 -25.83 27.31
C LYS A 378 3.36 -24.75 26.94
N GLY A 379 4.17 -24.97 25.89
CA GLY A 379 5.26 -24.08 25.50
C GLY A 379 4.69 -22.74 25.05
N GLU A 380 4.87 -21.72 25.87
CA GLU A 380 4.54 -20.34 25.55
C GLU A 380 5.44 -19.85 24.41
N VAL A 381 4.86 -19.47 23.26
CA VAL A 381 5.62 -18.88 22.16
C VAL A 381 6.23 -17.57 22.66
N LYS A 382 7.56 -17.47 22.65
CA LYS A 382 8.26 -16.26 23.10
C LYS A 382 8.55 -15.35 21.93
N PHE A 383 8.18 -14.09 22.06
CA PHE A 383 8.55 -13.02 21.13
C PHE A 383 9.77 -12.23 21.66
N PRO A 384 10.61 -11.63 20.77
CA PRO A 384 10.52 -11.67 19.31
C PRO A 384 10.85 -13.04 18.71
N LEU A 385 10.19 -13.39 17.60
CA LEU A 385 10.29 -14.68 16.95
C LEU A 385 10.70 -14.53 15.48
N VAL A 386 11.73 -15.28 15.04
CA VAL A 386 12.05 -15.42 13.61
C VAL A 386 11.08 -16.42 12.99
N LEU A 387 10.33 -15.96 11.99
CA LEU A 387 9.30 -16.76 11.34
C LEU A 387 9.92 -17.76 10.34
N SER A 388 10.25 -18.96 10.82
CA SER A 388 10.87 -20.04 10.05
C SER A 388 9.87 -21.07 9.53
N SER A 389 8.81 -21.33 10.29
CA SER A 389 7.75 -22.28 10.03
C SER A 389 6.41 -21.69 10.48
N GLN A 390 5.33 -22.42 10.26
CA GLN A 390 4.03 -22.07 10.83
C GLN A 390 4.12 -21.94 12.35
N VAL A 391 3.53 -20.89 12.90
CA VAL A 391 3.46 -20.62 14.34
C VAL A 391 2.02 -20.26 14.70
N SER A 392 1.49 -20.93 15.72
CA SER A 392 0.17 -20.66 16.29
C SER A 392 0.32 -20.14 17.72
N VAL A 393 -0.38 -19.06 18.03
CA VAL A 393 -0.39 -18.42 19.34
C VAL A 393 -1.80 -18.23 19.85
N HIS A 394 -2.01 -18.42 21.13
CA HIS A 394 -3.26 -18.08 21.80
C HIS A 394 -3.25 -16.59 22.13
N VAL A 395 -4.22 -15.84 21.63
CA VAL A 395 -4.34 -14.41 21.85
C VAL A 395 -5.61 -14.09 22.60
N GLY A 396 -5.46 -13.46 23.76
CA GLY A 396 -6.59 -13.02 24.57
C GLY A 396 -7.34 -11.86 23.92
N ARG A 397 -8.67 -11.84 24.07
CA ARG A 397 -9.54 -10.78 23.57
C ARG A 397 -10.60 -10.41 24.61
N LYS A 398 -11.22 -9.25 24.44
CA LYS A 398 -12.30 -8.79 25.29
C LYS A 398 -13.64 -9.16 24.63
N VAL A 399 -14.36 -10.12 25.22
CA VAL A 399 -15.69 -10.56 24.73
C VAL A 399 -16.63 -9.37 24.58
N GLY A 400 -17.33 -9.30 23.44
CA GLY A 400 -18.29 -8.25 23.12
C GLY A 400 -17.66 -6.89 22.73
N ALA A 401 -16.34 -6.81 22.55
CA ALA A 401 -15.68 -5.62 22.00
C ALA A 401 -16.12 -5.43 20.53
N LYS A 402 -16.32 -4.16 20.14
CA LYS A 402 -16.63 -3.78 18.75
C LYS A 402 -15.40 -3.22 18.10
N GLY A 403 -15.19 -3.61 16.82
CA GLY A 403 -14.10 -3.07 16.03
C GLY A 403 -12.73 -3.62 16.41
N GLU A 404 -12.68 -4.89 16.82
CA GLU A 404 -11.44 -5.58 17.20
C GLU A 404 -10.44 -5.61 16.05
N LYS A 405 -9.18 -5.35 16.38
CA LYS A 405 -8.07 -5.35 15.46
C LYS A 405 -6.99 -6.32 15.92
N LEU A 406 -6.65 -7.26 15.06
CA LEU A 406 -5.45 -8.06 15.21
C LEU A 406 -4.25 -7.21 14.79
N VAL A 407 -3.25 -7.14 15.65
CA VAL A 407 -1.99 -6.42 15.42
C VAL A 407 -0.84 -7.42 15.48
N VAL A 408 -0.12 -7.56 14.38
CA VAL A 408 1.20 -8.19 14.33
C VAL A 408 2.22 -7.06 14.38
N SER A 409 2.89 -6.91 15.53
CA SER A 409 3.77 -5.78 15.83
C SER A 409 5.24 -6.11 15.60
N ASP A 410 6.04 -5.05 15.46
CA ASP A 410 7.49 -5.10 15.34
C ASP A 410 7.95 -6.15 14.31
N ILE A 411 7.37 -6.04 13.11
CA ILE A 411 7.77 -6.84 11.96
C ILE A 411 9.07 -6.25 11.44
N GLU A 412 10.18 -6.94 11.70
CA GLU A 412 11.51 -6.50 11.29
C GLU A 412 12.05 -7.38 10.16
N LEU A 413 12.61 -6.75 9.13
CA LEU A 413 13.19 -7.42 7.96
C LEU A 413 14.22 -6.54 7.26
N ASP A 414 15.04 -7.16 6.38
CA ASP A 414 15.83 -6.41 5.42
C ASP A 414 14.94 -6.01 4.22
N GLY A 415 14.86 -4.73 3.90
CA GLY A 415 14.06 -4.24 2.77
C GLY A 415 14.47 -4.79 1.39
N ARG A 416 15.61 -5.47 1.29
CA ARG A 416 16.05 -6.20 0.10
C ARG A 416 15.41 -7.59 -0.03
N ASP A 417 14.79 -8.08 1.04
CA ASP A 417 14.17 -9.39 1.05
C ASP A 417 12.72 -9.32 0.57
N HIS A 418 12.31 -10.33 -0.19
CA HIS A 418 10.92 -10.58 -0.45
C HIS A 418 10.37 -11.45 0.69
N VAL A 419 9.32 -10.96 1.35
CA VAL A 419 8.68 -11.64 2.47
C VAL A 419 7.17 -11.73 2.23
N TRP A 420 6.61 -12.90 2.49
CA TRP A 420 5.17 -13.11 2.48
C TRP A 420 4.79 -14.13 3.55
N PHE A 421 3.88 -13.78 4.43
CA PHE A 421 3.23 -14.72 5.33
C PHE A 421 1.72 -14.45 5.41
N LYS A 422 0.95 -15.53 5.58
CA LYS A 422 -0.50 -15.49 5.79
C LYS A 422 -0.81 -15.44 7.28
N VAL A 423 -1.95 -14.84 7.61
CA VAL A 423 -2.47 -14.72 8.98
C VAL A 423 -3.85 -15.36 9.02
N TYR A 424 -4.00 -16.37 9.88
CA TYR A 424 -5.27 -17.02 10.15
C TYR A 424 -5.75 -16.68 11.54
N VAL A 425 -7.06 -16.58 11.70
CA VAL A 425 -7.74 -16.49 12.99
C VAL A 425 -8.67 -17.69 13.10
N GLY A 426 -8.55 -18.42 14.18
CA GLY A 426 -9.31 -19.65 14.41
C GLY A 426 -9.84 -19.76 15.83
N ARG A 427 -10.84 -20.61 16.00
CA ARG A 427 -11.38 -21.01 17.30
C ARG A 427 -10.57 -22.17 17.86
N VAL A 428 -10.38 -22.21 19.16
CA VAL A 428 -9.73 -23.34 19.81
C VAL A 428 -10.57 -24.61 19.60
N GLY A 429 -10.01 -25.60 18.89
CA GLY A 429 -10.71 -26.83 18.55
C GLY A 429 -11.83 -26.70 17.52
N GLY A 430 -11.82 -25.64 16.70
CA GLY A 430 -12.84 -25.36 15.70
C GLY A 430 -12.26 -24.85 14.37
N GLY A 431 -13.09 -24.24 13.54
CA GLY A 431 -12.70 -23.70 12.24
C GLY A 431 -11.78 -22.49 12.33
N ARG A 432 -11.11 -22.19 11.23
CA ARG A 432 -10.27 -20.99 11.06
C ARG A 432 -10.60 -20.28 9.75
N VAL A 433 -10.26 -19.01 9.68
CA VAL A 433 -10.33 -18.20 8.45
C VAL A 433 -8.97 -17.56 8.17
N GLU A 434 -8.60 -17.44 6.90
CA GLU A 434 -7.50 -16.58 6.49
C GLU A 434 -7.96 -15.14 6.66
N ALA A 435 -7.44 -14.45 7.68
CA ALA A 435 -7.82 -13.07 7.97
C ALA A 435 -7.10 -12.06 7.08
N GLY A 436 -5.91 -12.39 6.60
CA GLY A 436 -5.12 -11.53 5.72
C GLY A 436 -3.69 -12.03 5.54
N CYS A 437 -2.85 -11.18 5.00
CA CYS A 437 -1.44 -11.50 4.83
C CYS A 437 -0.56 -10.25 4.90
N PHE A 438 0.72 -10.45 5.20
CA PHE A 438 1.77 -9.46 5.05
C PHE A 438 2.60 -9.78 3.83
N ILE A 439 2.78 -8.80 2.93
CA ILE A 439 3.64 -8.93 1.76
C ILE A 439 4.58 -7.72 1.71
N HIS A 440 5.87 -7.99 1.68
CA HIS A 440 6.90 -7.00 1.40
C HIS A 440 7.60 -7.35 0.08
N MET A 441 7.68 -6.39 -0.83
CA MET A 441 8.40 -6.49 -2.09
C MET A 441 9.83 -6.00 -1.93
N GLU A 442 10.76 -6.69 -2.58
CA GLU A 442 12.18 -6.34 -2.51
C GLU A 442 12.46 -4.92 -3.03
N ARG A 443 13.45 -4.29 -2.40
CA ARG A 443 14.08 -3.06 -2.87
C ARG A 443 15.50 -3.40 -3.28
N ARG A 444 15.84 -3.20 -4.54
CA ARG A 444 17.24 -3.37 -4.95
C ARG A 444 18.07 -2.24 -4.38
N ALA A 445 18.85 -2.53 -3.36
CA ALA A 445 19.80 -1.61 -2.75
C ALA A 445 21.13 -2.34 -2.52
N ASN A 446 22.23 -1.59 -2.58
CA ASN A 446 23.58 -2.13 -2.32
C ASN A 446 23.78 -2.41 -0.83
N GLU A 447 23.14 -1.64 0.02
CA GLU A 447 23.25 -1.75 1.47
C GLU A 447 21.97 -2.31 2.09
N ARG A 448 22.10 -2.89 3.29
CA ARG A 448 20.98 -3.37 4.08
C ARG A 448 20.03 -2.23 4.42
N ILE A 449 18.73 -2.47 4.23
CA ILE A 449 17.67 -1.55 4.61
C ILE A 449 16.94 -2.16 5.81
N ASN A 450 17.25 -1.69 7.01
CA ASN A 450 16.51 -2.13 8.19
C ASN A 450 15.09 -1.55 8.14
N MET A 451 14.10 -2.42 8.06
CA MET A 451 12.68 -2.05 8.10
C MET A 451 12.06 -2.57 9.38
N ALA A 452 11.30 -1.72 10.04
CA ALA A 452 10.43 -2.07 11.14
C ALA A 452 9.03 -1.57 10.83
N THR A 453 8.02 -2.43 10.92
CA THR A 453 6.63 -2.12 10.56
C THR A 453 5.65 -2.94 11.38
N LYS A 454 4.35 -2.80 11.12
CA LYS A 454 3.29 -3.62 11.70
C LYS A 454 2.21 -3.92 10.68
N LEU A 455 1.47 -5.01 10.91
CA LEU A 455 0.26 -5.37 10.18
C LEU A 455 -0.94 -5.22 11.11
N GLN A 456 -2.01 -4.60 10.61
CA GLN A 456 -3.28 -4.47 11.33
C GLN A 456 -4.41 -5.05 10.48
N ILE A 457 -5.24 -5.88 11.07
CA ILE A 457 -6.36 -6.55 10.38
C ILE A 457 -7.60 -6.39 11.27
N GLY A 458 -8.73 -5.92 10.72
CA GLY A 458 -10.02 -5.98 11.41
C GLY A 458 -10.50 -7.42 11.47
N ILE A 459 -10.89 -7.88 12.64
CA ILE A 459 -11.23 -9.29 12.85
C ILE A 459 -12.65 -9.53 13.38
N THR A 460 -13.40 -8.49 13.70
CA THR A 460 -14.74 -8.64 14.31
C THR A 460 -15.64 -9.58 13.52
N GLN A 461 -15.72 -9.39 12.19
CA GLN A 461 -16.54 -10.26 11.35
C GLN A 461 -16.02 -11.70 11.31
N PHE A 462 -14.70 -11.89 11.27
CA PHE A 462 -14.10 -13.23 11.28
C PHE A 462 -14.40 -14.00 12.58
N ILE A 463 -14.37 -13.28 13.70
CA ILE A 463 -14.74 -13.85 15.01
C ILE A 463 -16.18 -14.37 15.02
N GLU A 464 -17.12 -13.59 14.44
CA GLU A 464 -18.53 -14.01 14.30
C GLU A 464 -18.67 -15.23 13.37
N GLU A 465 -17.97 -15.23 12.23
CA GLU A 465 -18.03 -16.29 11.22
C GLU A 465 -17.48 -17.63 11.70
N ILE A 466 -16.48 -17.64 12.59
CA ILE A 466 -15.95 -18.86 13.21
C ILE A 466 -16.69 -19.26 14.50
N GLY A 467 -17.73 -18.48 14.90
CA GLY A 467 -18.50 -18.73 16.10
C GLY A 467 -17.72 -18.57 17.40
N ALA A 468 -16.76 -17.65 17.44
CA ALA A 468 -15.90 -17.36 18.59
C ALA A 468 -16.27 -16.07 19.32
N ASP A 469 -17.45 -15.48 19.07
CA ASP A 469 -17.90 -14.21 19.67
C ASP A 469 -18.01 -14.28 21.19
N GLY A 470 -18.28 -15.46 21.74
CA GLY A 470 -18.33 -15.72 23.20
C GLY A 470 -17.00 -16.16 23.81
N ASP A 471 -15.94 -16.34 23.03
CA ASP A 471 -14.66 -16.88 23.52
C ASP A 471 -13.70 -15.73 23.94
N ASP A 472 -12.99 -15.89 25.05
CA ASP A 472 -11.99 -14.92 25.57
C ASP A 472 -10.65 -15.03 24.85
N TRP A 473 -10.47 -16.08 24.04
CA TRP A 473 -9.25 -16.43 23.32
C TRP A 473 -9.53 -16.89 21.91
N VAL A 474 -8.62 -16.57 21.02
CA VAL A 474 -8.57 -17.12 19.67
C VAL A 474 -7.17 -17.62 19.37
N VAL A 475 -7.07 -18.51 18.38
CA VAL A 475 -5.78 -18.97 17.85
C VAL A 475 -5.40 -18.11 16.65
N VAL A 476 -4.29 -17.42 16.72
CA VAL A 476 -3.71 -16.71 15.58
C VAL A 476 -2.56 -17.53 15.03
N THR A 477 -2.63 -17.87 13.74
CA THR A 477 -1.60 -18.66 13.06
C THR A 477 -0.92 -17.83 11.98
N LEU A 478 0.41 -17.72 12.06
CA LEU A 478 1.26 -17.10 11.05
C LEU A 478 1.89 -18.19 10.18
N VAL A 479 1.68 -18.13 8.86
CA VAL A 479 2.17 -19.15 7.92
C VAL A 479 3.11 -18.49 6.91
N PRO A 480 4.45 -18.69 7.04
CA PRO A 480 5.40 -18.12 6.08
C PRO A 480 5.30 -18.83 4.73
N THR A 481 5.04 -18.05 3.69
CA THR A 481 4.93 -18.51 2.30
C THR A 481 6.23 -18.25 1.53
N VAL A 482 6.79 -17.03 1.69
CA VAL A 482 8.05 -16.63 1.06
C VAL A 482 8.93 -15.93 2.10
N GLY A 483 10.25 -16.09 2.00
CA GLY A 483 11.20 -15.41 2.89
C GLY A 483 11.24 -16.01 4.29
N ARG A 484 11.14 -17.33 4.44
CA ARG A 484 11.35 -18.03 5.71
C ARG A 484 12.70 -17.63 6.31
N ASN A 485 12.75 -17.44 7.62
CA ASN A 485 13.92 -16.95 8.38
C ASN A 485 14.38 -15.52 8.07
N LYS A 486 13.62 -14.75 7.28
CA LYS A 486 13.98 -13.38 6.86
C LYS A 486 13.16 -12.30 7.54
N VAL A 487 12.21 -12.70 8.36
CA VAL A 487 11.33 -11.79 9.10
C VAL A 487 11.27 -12.18 10.56
N THR A 488 11.39 -11.18 11.41
CA THR A 488 11.17 -11.30 12.85
C THR A 488 9.86 -10.63 13.20
N VAL A 489 9.06 -11.25 14.06
CA VAL A 489 7.81 -10.72 14.61
C VAL A 489 8.02 -10.45 16.09
N GLY A 490 7.72 -9.23 16.55
CA GLY A 490 7.89 -8.82 17.94
C GLY A 490 6.70 -9.14 18.83
N GLY A 491 5.50 -9.34 18.25
CA GLY A 491 4.31 -9.70 19.01
C GLY A 491 3.05 -9.86 18.19
N VAL A 492 2.05 -10.50 18.80
CA VAL A 492 0.69 -10.65 18.25
C VAL A 492 -0.31 -10.29 19.35
N SER A 493 -1.23 -9.39 19.08
CA SER A 493 -2.23 -8.92 20.05
C SER A 493 -3.55 -8.55 19.38
N ILE A 494 -4.63 -8.49 20.18
CA ILE A 494 -5.93 -7.98 19.77
C ILE A 494 -6.23 -6.73 20.59
N VAL A 495 -6.63 -5.63 19.93
CA VAL A 495 -6.93 -4.34 20.53
C VAL A 495 -8.30 -3.82 20.11
#